data_dd194bc1d64110955c3519156eeb2c19
#
_entry.id   dd194bc1d64110955c3519156eeb2c19
#
_cell.length_a   1.000
_cell.length_b   1.000
_cell.length_c   1.000
_cell.angle_alpha   90.00
_cell.angle_beta   90.00
_cell.angle_gamma   90.00
#
_symmetry.space_group_name_H-M   'P 1'
#
loop_
_entity.id
_entity.type
_entity.pdbx_description
1 polymer ?
#
loop_
_entity_poly.entity_id
_entity_poly.type
_entity_poly.pdbx_seq_one_letter_code
_entity_poly.pdbx_strand_id
1 'polypeptide(L)'
;MKKYEEISVSEMLKLDESEYLVIDIRDEIAFTYGTINNAVNIPQNQLDEKLGTLPKDKLLIICCKSGIISDPVAQNMREKGFNAANLKEGYYGYMLANLKDDSDRVKDIERSINKKFHKGIWSKFTSAINDYQLVEEGDKIAVCISGGKDSMLMAKLFQELKRHNKFPFEVIYLVMDPGYSPENREIIEKNAKLLNIPITVFESNIFESVLHIEKSPCYLCARMRRGHLYNKAKELGCNKIALGHHYDDVIETILMGMLYGGQVQTMMPKLHSTNFEGMQLIRPMY
;
A
#
# COMPACT_ATOMS: atom_id res chain seq x y z
N MET A 1 6.19 1.81 -40.68
CA MET A 1 5.90 1.81 -39.20
C MET A 1 6.95 2.66 -38.50
N LYS A 2 6.53 3.56 -37.59
CA LYS A 2 7.47 4.28 -36.73
C LYS A 2 8.19 3.28 -35.83
N LYS A 3 9.51 3.38 -35.78
CA LYS A 3 10.31 2.57 -34.84
C LYS A 3 10.44 3.35 -33.53
N TYR A 4 9.95 2.78 -32.45
CA TYR A 4 10.12 3.29 -31.11
C TYR A 4 11.10 2.40 -30.36
N GLU A 5 12.08 2.98 -29.68
CA GLU A 5 12.88 2.24 -28.68
C GLU A 5 12.18 2.27 -27.33
N GLU A 6 11.67 3.45 -26.98
CA GLU A 6 10.82 3.67 -25.82
C GLU A 6 9.56 4.41 -26.25
N ILE A 7 8.47 4.22 -25.53
CA ILE A 7 7.21 4.94 -25.70
C ILE A 7 6.66 5.32 -24.32
N SER A 8 6.26 6.56 -24.16
CA SER A 8 5.56 6.99 -22.96
C SER A 8 4.08 6.52 -22.97
N VAL A 9 3.48 6.44 -21.78
CA VAL A 9 2.05 6.12 -21.68
C VAL A 9 1.18 7.13 -22.48
N SER A 10 1.54 8.42 -22.43
CA SER A 10 0.79 9.47 -23.15
C SER A 10 0.89 9.34 -24.68
N GLU A 11 1.98 8.79 -25.19
CA GLU A 11 2.16 8.50 -26.63
C GLU A 11 1.40 7.23 -27.00
N MET A 12 1.51 6.16 -26.18
CA MET A 12 0.78 4.90 -26.39
C MET A 12 -0.73 5.13 -26.46
N LEU A 13 -1.31 5.95 -25.57
CA LEU A 13 -2.74 6.25 -25.55
C LEU A 13 -3.23 7.05 -26.77
N LYS A 14 -2.33 7.56 -27.61
CA LYS A 14 -2.67 8.26 -28.88
C LYS A 14 -2.58 7.35 -30.10
N LEU A 15 -2.04 6.15 -29.96
CA LEU A 15 -1.96 5.18 -31.05
C LEU A 15 -3.31 4.47 -31.23
N ASP A 16 -3.57 4.01 -32.46
CA ASP A 16 -4.70 3.14 -32.72
C ASP A 16 -4.44 1.74 -32.11
N GLU A 17 -5.41 1.20 -31.38
CA GLU A 17 -5.27 -0.10 -30.70
C GLU A 17 -4.98 -1.26 -31.65
N SER A 18 -5.29 -1.13 -32.94
CA SER A 18 -4.97 -2.12 -33.96
C SER A 18 -3.50 -2.16 -34.34
N GLU A 19 -2.74 -1.08 -34.11
CA GLU A 19 -1.35 -0.92 -34.53
C GLU A 19 -0.34 -1.52 -33.54
N TYR A 20 -0.75 -1.77 -32.30
CA TYR A 20 0.14 -2.27 -31.25
C TYR A 20 -0.46 -3.46 -30.47
N LEU A 21 0.41 -4.14 -29.74
CA LEU A 21 0.04 -5.15 -28.74
C LEU A 21 0.89 -4.93 -27.48
N VAL A 22 0.23 -4.80 -26.33
CA VAL A 22 0.96 -4.70 -25.07
C VAL A 22 1.26 -6.10 -24.54
N ILE A 23 2.53 -6.36 -24.24
CA ILE A 23 3.01 -7.57 -23.58
C ILE A 23 3.35 -7.22 -22.13
N ASP A 24 2.53 -7.68 -21.19
CA ASP A 24 2.75 -7.48 -19.77
C ASP A 24 3.61 -8.63 -19.23
N ILE A 25 4.87 -8.33 -18.87
CA ILE A 25 5.85 -9.33 -18.42
C ILE A 25 5.86 -9.56 -16.91
N ARG A 26 4.91 -8.95 -16.16
CA ARG A 26 4.74 -9.21 -14.73
C ARG A 26 4.19 -10.62 -14.50
N ASP A 27 4.30 -11.09 -13.26
CA ASP A 27 3.68 -12.35 -12.86
C ASP A 27 2.15 -12.33 -13.02
N GLU A 28 1.53 -13.52 -13.10
CA GLU A 28 0.10 -13.70 -13.32
C GLU A 28 -0.75 -13.07 -12.20
N ILE A 29 -0.24 -13.09 -10.97
CA ILE A 29 -0.93 -12.51 -9.83
C ILE A 29 -1.01 -10.98 -10.00
N ALA A 30 0.11 -10.32 -10.31
CA ALA A 30 0.13 -8.89 -10.56
C ALA A 30 -0.75 -8.48 -11.75
N PHE A 31 -0.77 -9.29 -12.82
CA PHE A 31 -1.63 -9.07 -13.98
C PHE A 31 -3.12 -9.17 -13.63
N THR A 32 -3.51 -10.16 -12.82
CA THR A 32 -4.90 -10.37 -12.40
C THR A 32 -5.43 -9.22 -11.55
N TYR A 33 -4.57 -8.58 -10.76
CA TYR A 33 -4.95 -7.40 -9.96
C TYR A 33 -5.16 -6.13 -10.79
N GLY A 34 -4.64 -6.09 -12.00
CA GLY A 34 -4.86 -5.00 -12.96
C GLY A 34 -3.79 -4.98 -14.05
N THR A 35 -4.20 -4.60 -15.25
CA THR A 35 -3.32 -4.51 -16.42
C THR A 35 -3.78 -3.41 -17.36
N ILE A 36 -3.00 -3.16 -18.42
CA ILE A 36 -3.35 -2.28 -19.53
C ILE A 36 -4.44 -2.96 -20.36
N ASN A 37 -5.41 -2.20 -20.83
CA ASN A 37 -6.48 -2.73 -21.68
C ASN A 37 -5.88 -3.48 -22.88
N ASN A 38 -6.46 -4.64 -23.21
CA ASN A 38 -6.02 -5.51 -24.30
C ASN A 38 -4.56 -6.02 -24.20
N ALA A 39 -3.92 -5.93 -23.03
CA ALA A 39 -2.60 -6.52 -22.82
C ALA A 39 -2.66 -8.04 -22.71
N VAL A 40 -1.63 -8.68 -23.23
CA VAL A 40 -1.41 -10.12 -23.09
C VAL A 40 -0.37 -10.34 -22.00
N ASN A 41 -0.69 -11.18 -21.02
CA ASN A 41 0.30 -11.54 -19.99
C ASN A 41 1.23 -12.66 -20.49
N ILE A 42 2.50 -12.35 -20.54
CA ILE A 42 3.57 -13.30 -20.79
C ILE A 42 4.68 -13.00 -19.77
N PRO A 43 4.69 -13.70 -18.62
CA PRO A 43 5.74 -13.53 -17.63
C PRO A 43 7.14 -13.62 -18.27
N GLN A 44 8.07 -12.82 -17.79
CA GLN A 44 9.39 -12.67 -18.40
C GLN A 44 10.11 -14.02 -18.65
N ASN A 45 9.97 -14.96 -17.73
CA ASN A 45 10.57 -16.30 -17.82
C ASN A 45 9.93 -17.20 -18.88
N GLN A 46 8.74 -16.86 -19.40
CA GLN A 46 8.04 -17.61 -20.45
C GLN A 46 8.13 -16.94 -21.83
N LEU A 47 8.72 -15.74 -21.90
CA LEU A 47 8.68 -14.92 -23.11
C LEU A 47 9.40 -15.58 -24.29
N ASP A 48 10.56 -16.19 -24.05
CA ASP A 48 11.36 -16.82 -25.11
C ASP A 48 10.63 -17.99 -25.77
N GLU A 49 9.87 -18.77 -25.01
CA GLU A 49 9.07 -19.89 -25.52
C GLU A 49 7.90 -19.42 -26.39
N LYS A 50 7.36 -18.23 -26.10
CA LYS A 50 6.19 -17.66 -26.78
C LYS A 50 6.52 -16.72 -27.92
N LEU A 51 7.80 -16.42 -28.19
CA LEU A 51 8.20 -15.51 -29.28
C LEU A 51 7.63 -15.88 -30.64
N GLY A 52 7.54 -17.18 -30.95
CA GLY A 52 7.00 -17.67 -32.21
C GLY A 52 5.51 -17.39 -32.44
N THR A 53 4.77 -17.04 -31.39
CA THR A 53 3.33 -16.73 -31.44
C THR A 53 3.03 -15.24 -31.57
N LEU A 54 4.06 -14.39 -31.41
CA LEU A 54 3.90 -12.94 -31.40
C LEU A 54 3.82 -12.36 -32.82
N PRO A 55 2.96 -11.36 -33.06
CA PRO A 55 2.81 -10.73 -34.36
C PRO A 55 4.07 -9.92 -34.69
N LYS A 56 4.54 -10.04 -35.97
CA LYS A 56 5.69 -9.27 -36.48
C LYS A 56 5.30 -7.97 -37.18
N ASP A 57 4.04 -7.84 -37.46
CA ASP A 57 3.42 -6.71 -38.17
C ASP A 57 2.91 -5.61 -37.25
N LYS A 58 2.95 -5.80 -35.94
CA LYS A 58 2.53 -4.82 -34.92
C LYS A 58 3.70 -4.29 -34.11
N LEU A 59 3.50 -3.13 -33.50
CA LEU A 59 4.39 -2.63 -32.45
C LEU A 59 4.13 -3.41 -31.16
N LEU A 60 5.13 -4.10 -30.65
CA LEU A 60 5.04 -4.78 -29.34
C LEU A 60 5.50 -3.83 -28.25
N ILE A 61 4.60 -3.46 -27.36
CA ILE A 61 4.90 -2.56 -26.22
C ILE A 61 5.12 -3.44 -25.00
N ILE A 62 6.36 -3.50 -24.53
CA ILE A 62 6.74 -4.34 -23.40
C ILE A 62 6.51 -3.56 -22.11
N CYS A 63 5.69 -4.11 -21.22
CA CYS A 63 5.28 -3.49 -19.99
C CYS A 63 5.71 -4.33 -18.79
N CYS A 64 6.37 -3.69 -17.84
CA CYS A 64 6.57 -4.21 -16.49
C CYS A 64 5.95 -3.24 -15.46
N LYS A 65 6.30 -3.36 -14.19
CA LYS A 65 5.75 -2.48 -13.15
C LYS A 65 6.09 -1.01 -13.36
N SER A 66 7.34 -0.66 -13.71
CA SER A 66 7.88 0.71 -13.71
C SER A 66 8.70 1.08 -14.95
N GLY A 67 8.74 0.24 -15.98
CA GLY A 67 9.50 0.46 -17.20
C GLY A 67 10.98 0.02 -17.14
N ILE A 68 11.52 -0.30 -15.96
CA ILE A 68 12.94 -0.62 -15.78
C ILE A 68 13.27 -2.04 -16.28
N ILE A 69 12.51 -3.04 -15.85
CA ILE A 69 12.76 -4.46 -16.22
C ILE A 69 12.36 -4.72 -17.68
N SER A 70 11.38 -4.02 -18.20
CA SER A 70 10.91 -4.16 -19.58
C SER A 70 11.86 -3.58 -20.62
N ASP A 71 12.75 -2.66 -20.24
CA ASP A 71 13.67 -2.03 -21.17
C ASP A 71 14.68 -3.02 -21.81
N PRO A 72 15.50 -3.76 -21.04
CA PRO A 72 16.40 -4.76 -21.62
C PRO A 72 15.64 -5.88 -22.35
N VAL A 73 14.40 -6.18 -21.94
CA VAL A 73 13.55 -7.16 -22.65
C VAL A 73 13.14 -6.64 -24.02
N ALA A 74 12.71 -5.39 -24.13
CA ALA A 74 12.35 -4.76 -25.40
C ALA A 74 13.56 -4.67 -26.33
N GLN A 75 14.75 -4.37 -25.79
CA GLN A 75 16.01 -4.38 -26.56
C GLN A 75 16.29 -5.78 -27.13
N ASN A 76 16.26 -6.82 -26.33
CA ASN A 76 16.48 -8.21 -26.79
C ASN A 76 15.48 -8.62 -27.88
N MET A 77 14.20 -8.20 -27.74
CA MET A 77 13.20 -8.48 -28.77
C MET A 77 13.51 -7.75 -30.10
N ARG A 78 14.03 -6.52 -30.06
CA ARG A 78 14.48 -5.80 -31.28
C ARG A 78 15.65 -6.53 -31.97
N GLU A 79 16.59 -7.04 -31.19
CA GLU A 79 17.71 -7.83 -31.70
C GLU A 79 17.22 -9.13 -32.39
N LYS A 80 16.12 -9.70 -31.91
CA LYS A 80 15.43 -10.86 -32.51
C LYS A 80 14.53 -10.50 -33.70
N GLY A 81 14.53 -9.23 -34.14
CA GLY A 81 13.82 -8.76 -35.32
C GLY A 81 12.33 -8.35 -35.10
N PHE A 82 11.91 -8.21 -33.88
CA PHE A 82 10.57 -7.66 -33.56
C PHE A 82 10.59 -6.14 -33.55
N ASN A 83 9.46 -5.51 -33.90
CA ASN A 83 9.25 -4.09 -33.68
C ASN A 83 8.76 -3.89 -32.23
N ALA A 84 9.70 -3.75 -31.27
CA ALA A 84 9.42 -3.71 -29.86
C ALA A 84 9.89 -2.41 -29.20
N ALA A 85 9.06 -1.85 -28.31
CA ALA A 85 9.34 -0.65 -27.52
C ALA A 85 9.13 -0.92 -26.02
N ASN A 86 9.95 -0.28 -25.19
CA ASN A 86 9.73 -0.25 -23.75
C ASN A 86 8.63 0.75 -23.39
N LEU A 87 7.66 0.37 -22.56
CA LEU A 87 6.74 1.33 -21.92
C LEU A 87 7.48 2.02 -20.78
N LYS A 88 7.91 3.26 -20.99
CA LYS A 88 8.83 4.00 -20.13
C LYS A 88 8.43 4.06 -18.67
N GLU A 89 7.16 4.36 -18.38
CA GLU A 89 6.63 4.44 -17.02
C GLU A 89 5.99 3.14 -16.53
N GLY A 90 5.96 2.10 -17.37
CA GLY A 90 5.37 0.80 -17.11
C GLY A 90 3.87 0.86 -16.76
N TYR A 91 3.36 -0.21 -16.17
CA TYR A 91 1.97 -0.28 -15.70
C TYR A 91 1.63 0.80 -14.68
N TYR A 92 2.58 1.18 -13.83
CA TYR A 92 2.37 2.22 -12.84
C TYR A 92 2.06 3.57 -13.49
N GLY A 93 2.80 3.95 -14.54
CA GLY A 93 2.52 5.17 -15.31
C GLY A 93 1.16 5.12 -16.03
N TYR A 94 0.81 3.96 -16.61
CA TYR A 94 -0.51 3.77 -17.21
C TYR A 94 -1.64 3.92 -16.20
N MET A 95 -1.48 3.34 -15.03
CA MET A 95 -2.42 3.49 -13.94
C MET A 95 -2.59 4.97 -13.55
N LEU A 96 -1.47 5.71 -13.43
CA LEU A 96 -1.51 7.14 -13.10
C LEU A 96 -2.16 7.98 -14.22
N ALA A 97 -1.88 7.69 -15.49
CA ALA A 97 -2.43 8.42 -16.63
C ALA A 97 -3.93 8.21 -16.82
N ASN A 98 -4.43 7.02 -16.44
CA ASN A 98 -5.87 6.69 -16.47
C ASN A 98 -6.61 7.08 -15.19
N LEU A 99 -5.95 7.78 -14.28
CA LEU A 99 -6.62 8.29 -13.10
C LEU A 99 -7.63 9.36 -13.51
N LYS A 100 -8.90 8.99 -13.42
CA LYS A 100 -10.01 9.91 -13.38
C LYS A 100 -9.80 10.96 -12.29
N ASP A 101 -10.52 12.06 -12.36
CA ASP A 101 -10.56 13.10 -11.33
C ASP A 101 -10.46 12.46 -9.92
N ASP A 102 -9.65 13.04 -9.04
CA ASP A 102 -9.36 12.49 -7.69
C ASP A 102 -10.63 12.09 -6.92
N SER A 103 -11.75 12.81 -7.17
CA SER A 103 -13.04 12.51 -6.53
C SER A 103 -13.66 11.18 -7.00
N ASP A 104 -13.55 10.86 -8.27
CA ASP A 104 -14.09 9.60 -8.82
C ASP A 104 -13.22 8.42 -8.43
N ARG A 105 -11.92 8.62 -8.31
CA ARG A 105 -10.98 7.62 -7.82
C ARG A 105 -11.25 7.21 -6.38
N VAL A 106 -11.49 8.18 -5.49
CA VAL A 106 -11.85 7.87 -4.09
C VAL A 106 -13.12 7.04 -4.03
N LYS A 107 -14.14 7.37 -4.82
CA LYS A 107 -15.38 6.60 -4.91
C LYS A 107 -15.14 5.18 -5.44
N ASP A 108 -14.26 5.00 -6.42
CA ASP A 108 -13.93 3.68 -6.96
C ASP A 108 -13.18 2.82 -5.95
N ILE A 109 -12.27 3.40 -5.15
CA ILE A 109 -11.60 2.71 -4.04
C ILE A 109 -12.62 2.27 -2.98
N GLU A 110 -13.50 3.17 -2.55
CA GLU A 110 -14.55 2.88 -1.57
C GLU A 110 -15.51 1.80 -2.08
N ARG A 111 -15.92 1.89 -3.35
CA ARG A 111 -16.72 0.84 -3.99
C ARG A 111 -16.00 -0.51 -4.06
N SER A 112 -14.69 -0.49 -4.31
CA SER A 112 -13.85 -1.69 -4.36
C SER A 112 -13.79 -2.39 -2.99
N ILE A 113 -13.60 -1.64 -1.91
CA ILE A 113 -13.63 -2.16 -0.54
C ILE A 113 -14.99 -2.79 -0.24
N ASN A 114 -16.09 -2.08 -0.57
CA ASN A 114 -17.45 -2.49 -0.25
C ASN A 114 -18.01 -3.61 -1.15
N LYS A 115 -17.45 -3.83 -2.33
CA LYS A 115 -17.92 -4.86 -3.29
C LYS A 115 -16.88 -5.95 -3.53
N LYS A 116 -15.78 -5.60 -4.23
CA LYS A 116 -14.77 -6.57 -4.69
C LYS A 116 -14.05 -7.23 -3.51
N PHE A 117 -13.67 -6.45 -2.51
CA PHE A 117 -12.92 -6.90 -1.34
C PHE A 117 -13.77 -7.02 -0.06
N HIS A 118 -15.09 -7.01 -0.20
CA HIS A 118 -16.00 -7.07 0.94
C HIS A 118 -15.71 -8.28 1.83
N LYS A 119 -15.69 -9.49 1.28
CA LYS A 119 -15.44 -10.72 2.06
C LYS A 119 -14.00 -10.83 2.58
N GLY A 120 -13.03 -10.41 1.76
CA GLY A 120 -11.61 -10.58 2.08
C GLY A 120 -11.06 -9.54 3.04
N ILE A 121 -11.62 -8.32 3.05
CA ILE A 121 -11.11 -7.20 3.84
C ILE A 121 -12.18 -6.65 4.76
N TRP A 122 -13.27 -6.09 4.22
CA TRP A 122 -14.28 -5.40 5.02
C TRP A 122 -14.93 -6.29 6.08
N SER A 123 -15.40 -7.49 5.71
CA SER A 123 -16.01 -8.42 6.67
C SER A 123 -15.03 -8.84 7.76
N LYS A 124 -13.77 -9.11 7.43
CA LYS A 124 -12.76 -9.49 8.41
C LYS A 124 -12.47 -8.35 9.39
N PHE A 125 -12.32 -7.13 8.87
CA PHE A 125 -12.13 -5.93 9.68
C PHE A 125 -13.31 -5.71 10.64
N THR A 126 -14.54 -5.76 10.15
CA THR A 126 -15.74 -5.57 11.00
C THR A 126 -15.94 -6.72 11.98
N SER A 127 -15.61 -7.96 11.62
CA SER A 127 -15.59 -9.09 12.56
C SER A 127 -14.60 -8.85 13.70
N ALA A 128 -13.36 -8.45 13.39
CA ALA A 128 -12.38 -8.13 14.43
C ALA A 128 -12.84 -6.99 15.35
N ILE A 129 -13.46 -5.94 14.79
CA ILE A 129 -14.05 -4.85 15.59
C ILE A 129 -15.08 -5.37 16.58
N ASN A 130 -15.99 -6.24 16.13
CA ASN A 130 -17.06 -6.79 16.96
C ASN A 130 -16.58 -7.86 17.94
N ASP A 131 -15.81 -8.84 17.47
CA ASP A 131 -15.39 -10.00 18.26
C ASP A 131 -14.49 -9.60 19.43
N TYR A 132 -13.63 -8.60 19.21
CA TYR A 132 -12.71 -8.08 20.23
C TYR A 132 -13.17 -6.78 20.88
N GLN A 133 -14.34 -6.26 20.51
CA GLN A 133 -14.89 -4.99 21.03
C GLN A 133 -13.85 -3.86 20.92
N LEU A 134 -13.28 -3.69 19.71
CA LEU A 134 -12.18 -2.75 19.49
C LEU A 134 -12.66 -1.30 19.45
N VAL A 135 -13.91 -1.07 19.04
CA VAL A 135 -14.52 0.27 18.95
C VAL A 135 -15.81 0.27 19.74
N GLU A 136 -15.96 1.25 20.63
CA GLU A 136 -17.11 1.42 21.52
C GLU A 136 -17.68 2.83 21.37
N GLU A 137 -18.90 3.03 21.86
CA GLU A 137 -19.55 4.34 21.83
C GLU A 137 -18.75 5.38 22.61
N GLY A 138 -18.56 6.56 22.02
CA GLY A 138 -17.81 7.66 22.63
C GLY A 138 -16.30 7.54 22.52
N ASP A 139 -15.76 6.48 21.89
CA ASP A 139 -14.32 6.36 21.64
C ASP A 139 -13.79 7.51 20.78
N LYS A 140 -12.57 7.94 21.09
CA LYS A 140 -11.76 8.79 20.24
C LYS A 140 -10.46 8.09 19.89
N ILE A 141 -10.33 7.68 18.64
CA ILE A 141 -9.32 6.74 18.18
C ILE A 141 -8.27 7.46 17.32
N ALA A 142 -6.99 7.36 17.71
CA ALA A 142 -5.88 7.75 16.87
C ALA A 142 -5.50 6.60 15.93
N VAL A 143 -5.85 6.71 14.66
CA VAL A 143 -5.46 5.77 13.60
C VAL A 143 -4.06 6.16 13.12
N CYS A 144 -3.06 5.35 13.46
CA CYS A 144 -1.66 5.64 13.17
C CYS A 144 -1.28 5.24 11.75
N ILE A 145 -0.82 6.20 10.97
CA ILE A 145 -0.42 6.04 9.59
C ILE A 145 1.10 6.10 9.49
N SER A 146 1.71 5.03 8.98
CA SER A 146 3.15 4.94 8.71
C SER A 146 3.54 5.32 7.29
N GLY A 147 2.55 5.54 6.42
CA GLY A 147 2.74 5.73 4.97
C GLY A 147 2.72 4.44 4.16
N GLY A 148 2.79 3.27 4.81
CA GLY A 148 2.67 1.95 4.15
C GLY A 148 1.23 1.63 3.74
N LYS A 149 1.08 0.68 2.80
CA LYS A 149 -0.20 0.23 2.24
C LYS A 149 -1.23 -0.16 3.31
N ASP A 150 -0.78 -0.88 4.36
CA ASP A 150 -1.67 -1.44 5.38
C ASP A 150 -2.23 -0.34 6.27
N SER A 151 -1.41 0.65 6.67
CA SER A 151 -1.85 1.78 7.46
C SER A 151 -2.82 2.71 6.70
N MET A 152 -2.60 2.90 5.40
CA MET A 152 -3.52 3.66 4.53
C MET A 152 -4.84 2.92 4.31
N LEU A 153 -4.79 1.59 4.12
CA LEU A 153 -5.98 0.75 4.04
C LEU A 153 -6.78 0.82 5.35
N MET A 154 -6.11 0.66 6.50
CA MET A 154 -6.75 0.78 7.81
C MET A 154 -7.46 2.13 7.97
N ALA A 155 -6.81 3.22 7.54
CA ALA A 155 -7.43 4.55 7.59
C ALA A 155 -8.71 4.63 6.74
N LYS A 156 -8.73 4.05 5.54
CA LYS A 156 -9.92 3.96 4.69
C LYS A 156 -11.01 3.11 5.32
N LEU A 157 -10.65 1.98 5.94
CA LEU A 157 -11.60 1.11 6.66
C LEU A 157 -12.25 1.83 7.84
N PHE A 158 -11.50 2.66 8.59
CA PHE A 158 -12.07 3.49 9.64
C PHE A 158 -12.98 4.61 9.10
N GLN A 159 -12.66 5.20 7.93
CA GLN A 159 -13.58 6.16 7.29
C GLN A 159 -14.91 5.47 6.93
N GLU A 160 -14.85 4.27 6.38
CA GLU A 160 -16.02 3.48 6.01
C GLU A 160 -16.80 3.02 7.27
N LEU A 161 -16.10 2.57 8.31
CA LEU A 161 -16.72 2.20 9.58
C LEU A 161 -17.50 3.38 10.18
N LYS A 162 -16.90 4.58 10.17
CA LYS A 162 -17.56 5.79 10.69
C LYS A 162 -18.85 6.13 9.94
N ARG A 163 -18.92 5.83 8.63
CA ARG A 163 -20.14 6.06 7.81
C ARG A 163 -21.26 5.06 8.13
N HIS A 164 -20.90 3.83 8.51
CA HIS A 164 -21.83 2.71 8.62
C HIS A 164 -22.08 2.26 10.07
N ASN A 165 -21.41 2.86 11.04
CA ASN A 165 -21.50 2.43 12.43
C ASN A 165 -22.82 2.89 13.08
N LYS A 166 -23.28 2.08 14.05
CA LYS A 166 -24.57 2.29 14.74
C LYS A 166 -24.47 3.27 15.91
N PHE A 167 -23.27 3.59 16.35
CA PHE A 167 -22.99 4.48 17.47
C PHE A 167 -21.91 5.50 17.14
N PRO A 168 -21.90 6.69 17.76
CA PRO A 168 -20.90 7.72 17.48
C PRO A 168 -19.53 7.39 18.09
N PHE A 169 -18.48 7.61 17.31
CA PHE A 169 -17.09 7.64 17.76
C PHE A 169 -16.28 8.63 16.90
N GLU A 170 -15.14 9.08 17.42
CA GLU A 170 -14.25 9.99 16.72
C GLU A 170 -12.99 9.31 16.23
N VAL A 171 -12.45 9.79 15.11
CA VAL A 171 -11.21 9.29 14.52
C VAL A 171 -10.30 10.46 14.18
N ILE A 172 -9.03 10.34 14.58
CA ILE A 172 -7.94 11.22 14.14
C ILE A 172 -6.94 10.36 13.39
N TYR A 173 -6.54 10.80 12.19
CA TYR A 173 -5.54 10.11 11.38
C TYR A 173 -4.17 10.71 11.66
N LEU A 174 -3.35 9.99 12.44
CA LEU A 174 -2.12 10.50 13.01
C LEU A 174 -0.89 9.98 12.26
N VAL A 175 -0.10 10.88 11.72
CA VAL A 175 1.19 10.58 11.09
C VAL A 175 2.30 11.11 11.98
N MET A 176 3.20 10.24 12.41
CA MET A 176 4.41 10.64 13.08
C MET A 176 5.56 10.70 12.07
N ASP A 177 6.18 11.86 11.95
CA ASP A 177 7.42 12.03 11.20
C ASP A 177 8.62 11.86 12.16
N PRO A 178 9.38 10.76 12.06
CA PRO A 178 10.54 10.52 12.91
C PRO A 178 11.83 11.17 12.38
N GLY A 179 11.73 12.00 11.35
CA GLY A 179 12.84 12.59 10.58
C GLY A 179 12.91 12.01 9.16
N TYR A 180 11.78 11.87 8.48
CA TYR A 180 11.74 11.44 7.09
C TYR A 180 12.47 12.40 6.15
N SER A 181 12.98 11.90 5.03
CA SER A 181 13.40 12.79 3.95
C SER A 181 12.18 13.56 3.39
N PRO A 182 12.38 14.77 2.85
CA PRO A 182 11.30 15.57 2.26
C PRO A 182 10.48 14.78 1.22
N GLU A 183 11.14 13.95 0.41
CA GLU A 183 10.48 13.13 -0.62
C GLU A 183 9.56 12.09 -0.01
N ASN A 184 9.99 11.40 1.04
CA ASN A 184 9.17 10.40 1.73
C ASN A 184 7.95 11.04 2.41
N ARG A 185 8.13 12.20 3.02
CA ARG A 185 7.03 12.96 3.61
C ARG A 185 6.02 13.40 2.55
N GLU A 186 6.50 13.94 1.44
CA GLU A 186 5.64 14.35 0.32
C GLU A 186 4.82 13.18 -0.24
N ILE A 187 5.40 11.98 -0.34
CA ILE A 187 4.68 10.77 -0.78
C ILE A 187 3.54 10.44 0.18
N ILE A 188 3.77 10.49 1.49
CA ILE A 188 2.73 10.22 2.50
C ILE A 188 1.59 11.23 2.39
N GLU A 189 1.90 12.51 2.29
CA GLU A 189 0.92 13.59 2.17
C GLU A 189 0.13 13.52 0.86
N LYS A 190 0.80 13.24 -0.27
CA LYS A 190 0.15 13.01 -1.57
C LYS A 190 -0.80 11.81 -1.53
N ASN A 191 -0.36 10.71 -0.95
CA ASN A 191 -1.20 9.51 -0.82
C ASN A 191 -2.41 9.77 0.08
N ALA A 192 -2.23 10.46 1.20
CA ALA A 192 -3.32 10.83 2.08
C ALA A 192 -4.33 11.75 1.39
N LYS A 193 -3.86 12.76 0.65
CA LYS A 193 -4.70 13.65 -0.16
C LYS A 193 -5.47 12.88 -1.22
N LEU A 194 -4.77 12.01 -1.97
CA LEU A 194 -5.37 11.16 -3.00
C LEU A 194 -6.48 10.26 -2.47
N LEU A 195 -6.31 9.73 -1.24
CA LEU A 195 -7.28 8.88 -0.57
C LEU A 195 -8.34 9.66 0.21
N ASN A 196 -8.28 10.99 0.19
CA ASN A 196 -9.12 11.88 0.99
C ASN A 196 -9.09 11.52 2.48
N ILE A 197 -7.87 11.29 3.02
CA ILE A 197 -7.65 11.04 4.45
C ILE A 197 -7.13 12.32 5.10
N PRO A 198 -7.87 12.95 6.03
CA PRO A 198 -7.43 14.16 6.71
C PRO A 198 -6.39 13.82 7.78
N ILE A 199 -5.12 13.81 7.40
CA ILE A 199 -4.01 13.48 8.31
C ILE A 199 -3.63 14.65 9.20
N THR A 200 -3.24 14.32 10.45
CA THR A 200 -2.55 15.21 11.38
C THR A 200 -1.11 14.74 11.50
N VAL A 201 -0.17 15.56 11.04
CA VAL A 201 1.26 15.24 11.09
C VAL A 201 1.89 15.90 12.30
N PHE A 202 2.76 15.18 13.01
CA PHE A 202 3.63 15.73 14.03
C PHE A 202 5.05 15.19 13.89
N GLU A 203 6.02 16.01 14.24
CA GLU A 203 7.44 15.74 14.09
C GLU A 203 8.07 15.21 15.38
N SER A 204 9.10 14.40 15.23
CA SER A 204 9.94 13.93 16.34
C SER A 204 11.36 13.67 15.84
N ASN A 205 12.37 13.93 16.68
CA ASN A 205 13.78 13.75 16.31
C ASN A 205 14.29 12.34 16.66
N ILE A 206 13.46 11.31 16.43
CA ILE A 206 13.80 9.94 16.83
C ILE A 206 14.99 9.41 16.03
N PHE A 207 15.04 9.66 14.73
CA PHE A 207 16.14 9.15 13.90
C PHE A 207 17.49 9.73 14.34
N GLU A 208 17.57 11.02 14.62
CA GLU A 208 18.79 11.63 15.17
C GLU A 208 19.18 11.02 16.52
N SER A 209 18.21 10.79 17.40
CA SER A 209 18.44 10.24 18.74
C SER A 209 18.95 8.78 18.72
N VAL A 210 18.67 8.03 17.66
CA VAL A 210 19.01 6.60 17.54
C VAL A 210 20.26 6.36 16.71
N LEU A 211 20.70 7.33 15.87
CA LEU A 211 21.85 7.20 14.98
C LEU A 211 23.17 6.86 15.69
N HIS A 212 23.32 7.25 16.96
CA HIS A 212 24.56 7.06 17.74
C HIS A 212 24.52 5.86 18.70
N ILE A 213 23.49 5.02 18.62
CA ILE A 213 23.30 3.89 19.56
C ILE A 213 23.69 2.58 18.88
N GLU A 214 24.79 1.96 19.37
CA GLU A 214 25.33 0.72 18.83
C GLU A 214 24.48 -0.53 19.19
N LYS A 215 23.82 -0.54 20.35
CA LYS A 215 23.02 -1.70 20.81
C LYS A 215 21.55 -1.58 20.45
N SER A 216 21.09 -2.43 19.53
CA SER A 216 19.66 -2.60 19.18
C SER A 216 18.94 -1.30 18.78
N PRO A 217 19.45 -0.53 17.79
CA PRO A 217 18.86 0.76 17.41
C PRO A 217 17.42 0.63 16.97
N CYS A 218 17.06 -0.46 16.27
CA CYS A 218 15.69 -0.72 15.81
C CYS A 218 14.69 -0.92 16.95
N TYR A 219 15.09 -1.64 18.02
CA TYR A 219 14.24 -1.83 19.19
C TYR A 219 13.96 -0.51 19.92
N LEU A 220 15.01 0.29 20.11
CA LEU A 220 14.88 1.58 20.77
C LEU A 220 14.03 2.55 19.94
N CYS A 221 14.27 2.62 18.63
CA CYS A 221 13.46 3.39 17.69
C CYS A 221 11.97 3.00 17.79
N ALA A 222 11.65 1.71 17.74
CA ALA A 222 10.28 1.23 17.86
C ALA A 222 9.64 1.61 19.20
N ARG A 223 10.39 1.51 20.29
CA ARG A 223 9.93 1.90 21.64
C ARG A 223 9.67 3.39 21.75
N MET A 224 10.59 4.22 21.25
CA MET A 224 10.43 5.68 21.24
C MET A 224 9.24 6.11 20.38
N ARG A 225 9.14 5.55 19.17
CA ARG A 225 8.01 5.82 18.26
C ARG A 225 6.68 5.54 18.95
N ARG A 226 6.58 4.42 19.63
CA ARG A 226 5.36 4.06 20.39
C ARG A 226 5.07 5.10 21.49
N GLY A 227 6.07 5.48 22.28
CA GLY A 227 5.91 6.49 23.33
C GLY A 227 5.41 7.83 22.80
N HIS A 228 6.00 8.33 21.70
CA HIS A 228 5.58 9.58 21.07
C HIS A 228 4.16 9.51 20.51
N LEU A 229 3.79 8.38 19.88
CA LEU A 229 2.42 8.18 19.39
C LEU A 229 1.38 8.21 20.52
N TYR A 230 1.67 7.53 21.65
CA TYR A 230 0.77 7.55 22.81
C TYR A 230 0.64 8.94 23.41
N ASN A 231 1.74 9.66 23.59
CA ASN A 231 1.72 11.03 24.12
C ASN A 231 0.86 11.92 23.23
N LYS A 232 1.11 11.89 21.91
CA LYS A 232 0.37 12.74 20.97
C LYS A 232 -1.11 12.38 20.89
N ALA A 233 -1.45 11.09 20.88
CA ALA A 233 -2.83 10.66 20.94
C ALA A 233 -3.54 11.14 22.22
N LYS A 234 -2.88 11.05 23.37
CA LYS A 234 -3.42 11.53 24.65
C LYS A 234 -3.61 13.06 24.68
N GLU A 235 -2.63 13.83 24.15
CA GLU A 235 -2.76 15.28 23.97
C GLU A 235 -3.99 15.67 23.13
N LEU A 236 -4.29 14.86 22.11
CA LEU A 236 -5.45 15.05 21.24
C LEU A 236 -6.76 14.51 21.84
N GLY A 237 -6.71 14.02 23.08
CA GLY A 237 -7.88 13.49 23.81
C GLY A 237 -8.34 12.12 23.34
N CYS A 238 -7.46 11.36 22.64
CA CYS A 238 -7.78 9.98 22.24
C CYS A 238 -7.66 9.02 23.43
N ASN A 239 -8.54 8.02 23.49
CA ASN A 239 -8.47 6.92 24.45
C ASN A 239 -7.99 5.60 23.81
N LYS A 240 -7.93 5.56 22.48
CA LYS A 240 -7.44 4.38 21.73
C LYS A 240 -6.44 4.77 20.65
N ILE A 241 -5.48 3.86 20.41
CA ILE A 241 -4.53 3.93 19.28
C ILE A 241 -4.75 2.70 18.41
N ALA A 242 -5.00 2.90 17.12
CA ALA A 242 -5.10 1.82 16.13
C ALA A 242 -3.79 1.68 15.34
N LEU A 243 -3.23 0.48 15.30
CA LEU A 243 -2.04 0.14 14.52
C LEU A 243 -2.39 -0.84 13.40
N GLY A 244 -1.79 -0.63 12.23
CA GLY A 244 -2.02 -1.41 11.01
C GLY A 244 -1.30 -2.77 10.96
N HIS A 245 -1.11 -3.43 12.10
CA HIS A 245 -0.65 -4.81 12.11
C HIS A 245 -1.78 -5.74 11.69
N HIS A 246 -1.45 -6.72 10.86
CA HIS A 246 -2.40 -7.68 10.31
C HIS A 246 -2.08 -9.12 10.77
N TYR A 247 -2.89 -10.06 10.33
CA TYR A 247 -2.82 -11.47 10.73
C TYR A 247 -1.43 -12.10 10.51
N ASP A 248 -0.77 -11.78 9.39
CA ASP A 248 0.55 -12.33 9.10
C ASP A 248 1.62 -11.82 10.08
N ASP A 249 1.55 -10.54 10.50
CA ASP A 249 2.45 -10.01 11.55
C ASP A 249 2.32 -10.78 12.87
N VAL A 250 1.11 -11.24 13.19
CA VAL A 250 0.85 -12.05 14.39
C VAL A 250 1.52 -13.42 14.26
N ILE A 251 1.34 -14.09 13.12
CA ILE A 251 1.97 -15.39 12.84
C ILE A 251 3.49 -15.26 12.87
N GLU A 252 4.05 -14.27 12.19
CA GLU A 252 5.49 -14.00 12.17
C GLU A 252 6.03 -13.76 13.59
N THR A 253 5.32 -12.97 14.40
CA THR A 253 5.71 -12.71 15.80
C THR A 253 5.75 -14.00 16.62
N ILE A 254 4.75 -14.86 16.48
CA ILE A 254 4.69 -16.15 17.17
C ILE A 254 5.87 -17.03 16.73
N LEU A 255 6.07 -17.19 15.44
CA LEU A 255 7.14 -18.02 14.88
C LEU A 255 8.53 -17.52 15.30
N MET A 256 8.76 -16.21 15.23
CA MET A 256 10.02 -15.60 15.69
C MET A 256 10.24 -15.82 17.18
N GLY A 257 9.20 -15.66 18.00
CA GLY A 257 9.26 -15.93 19.44
C GLY A 257 9.65 -17.38 19.75
N MET A 258 9.06 -18.34 19.04
CA MET A 258 9.36 -19.76 19.19
C MET A 258 10.76 -20.13 18.70
N LEU A 259 11.16 -19.66 17.51
CA LEU A 259 12.41 -20.06 16.85
C LEU A 259 13.65 -19.40 17.48
N TYR A 260 13.56 -18.13 17.86
CA TYR A 260 14.69 -17.34 18.34
C TYR A 260 14.67 -17.06 19.84
N GLY A 261 13.47 -16.99 20.43
CA GLY A 261 13.32 -16.63 21.85
C GLY A 261 12.98 -17.79 22.79
N GLY A 262 12.65 -18.98 22.25
CA GLY A 262 12.14 -20.11 23.05
C GLY A 262 10.85 -19.76 23.82
N GLN A 263 10.09 -18.77 23.35
CA GLN A 263 8.89 -18.26 24.00
C GLN A 263 7.74 -18.12 22.99
N VAL A 264 6.53 -18.37 23.45
CA VAL A 264 5.33 -18.07 22.65
C VAL A 264 4.88 -16.65 22.99
N GLN A 265 5.22 -15.69 22.11
CA GLN A 265 4.76 -14.31 22.21
C GLN A 265 3.78 -14.04 21.09
N THR A 266 2.72 -13.29 21.36
CA THR A 266 1.73 -12.89 20.36
C THR A 266 1.40 -11.40 20.45
N MET A 267 0.82 -10.88 19.39
CA MET A 267 0.22 -9.56 19.38
C MET A 267 -1.27 -9.68 19.69
N MET A 268 -1.70 -9.23 20.84
CA MET A 268 -3.14 -9.25 21.15
C MET A 268 -3.89 -8.19 20.33
N PRO A 269 -5.13 -8.45 19.89
CA PRO A 269 -5.94 -7.49 19.12
C PRO A 269 -6.31 -6.25 19.94
N LYS A 270 -6.46 -6.38 21.26
CA LYS A 270 -6.74 -5.29 22.20
C LYS A 270 -5.80 -5.39 23.40
N LEU A 271 -5.15 -4.29 23.75
CA LEU A 271 -4.23 -4.19 24.88
C LEU A 271 -4.45 -2.90 25.65
N HIS A 272 -4.51 -2.98 26.98
CA HIS A 272 -4.41 -1.82 27.85
C HIS A 272 -2.97 -1.37 27.97
N SER A 273 -2.72 -0.07 27.87
CA SER A 273 -1.39 0.47 28.07
C SER A 273 -1.03 0.49 29.55
N THR A 274 0.10 -0.10 29.91
CA THR A 274 0.63 -0.05 31.28
C THR A 274 1.27 1.30 31.62
N ASN A 275 1.79 2.01 30.62
CA ASN A 275 2.51 3.28 30.79
C ASN A 275 1.65 4.52 30.56
N PHE A 276 0.47 4.36 29.94
CA PHE A 276 -0.45 5.44 29.61
C PHE A 276 -1.85 5.06 30.12
N GLU A 277 -2.13 5.44 31.33
CA GLU A 277 -3.42 5.15 31.99
C GLU A 277 -4.60 5.63 31.16
N GLY A 278 -5.62 4.78 31.02
CA GLY A 278 -6.82 5.05 30.22
C GLY A 278 -6.64 4.85 28.71
N MET A 279 -5.43 4.53 28.23
CA MET A 279 -5.19 4.30 26.81
C MET A 279 -5.22 2.82 26.45
N GLN A 280 -5.80 2.51 25.30
CA GLN A 280 -5.81 1.16 24.72
C GLN A 280 -5.13 1.16 23.35
N LEU A 281 -4.45 0.06 23.05
CA LEU A 281 -3.94 -0.24 21.71
C LEU A 281 -4.88 -1.25 21.07
N ILE A 282 -5.28 -0.98 19.82
CA ILE A 282 -6.12 -1.88 19.04
C ILE A 282 -5.46 -2.22 17.71
N ARG A 283 -5.70 -3.44 17.21
CA ARG A 283 -5.23 -3.96 15.92
C ARG A 283 -6.40 -4.51 15.13
N PRO A 284 -7.13 -3.67 14.43
CA PRO A 284 -8.38 -4.07 13.77
C PRO A 284 -8.18 -4.86 12.47
N MET A 285 -6.94 -5.03 12.02
CA MET A 285 -6.59 -5.87 10.86
C MET A 285 -6.06 -7.25 11.28
N TYR A 286 -6.26 -7.61 12.55
CA TYR A 286 -5.85 -8.86 13.20
C TYR A 286 -6.45 -10.10 12.54
#